data_e5f7364e56d3b286c742df5bde8ee564
#
_entry.id   e5f7364e56d3b286c742df5bde8ee564
#
_cell.length_a   1.000
_cell.length_b   1.000
_cell.length_c   1.000
_cell.angle_alpha   90.00
_cell.angle_beta   90.00
_cell.angle_gamma   90.00
#
_symmetry.space_group_name_H-M   'P 1'
#
loop_
_entity.id
_entity.type
_entity.pdbx_description
1 polymer ?
#
loop_
_entity_poly.entity_id
_entity_poly.type
_entity_poly.pdbx_seq_one_letter_code
_entity_poly.pdbx_strand_id
1 'polypeptide(L)'
;MPSLAAIRQERREARLTLLRQGAAAVVASHPNGEVWLFGSLARGDWDAYSDVDLLAIAPDKAKADALADALLDAHLGDDVLALTLERWQRLLGTDEPYWREIRREAIRLDPP
;
A
#
# COMPACT_ATOMS: atom_id res chain seq x y z
N MET A 1 -9.00 -4.35 -31.56
CA MET A 1 -8.86 -3.18 -30.65
C MET A 1 -9.08 -3.63 -29.21
N PRO A 2 -8.17 -3.33 -28.29
CA PRO A 2 -8.42 -3.65 -26.89
C PRO A 2 -9.57 -2.80 -26.36
N SER A 3 -10.36 -3.37 -25.45
CA SER A 3 -11.45 -2.66 -24.79
C SER A 3 -10.91 -1.63 -23.81
N LEU A 4 -11.76 -0.67 -23.41
CA LEU A 4 -11.42 0.27 -22.35
C LEU A 4 -11.09 -0.46 -21.03
N ALA A 5 -11.80 -1.53 -20.74
CA ALA A 5 -11.54 -2.35 -19.55
C ALA A 5 -10.15 -2.99 -19.61
N ALA A 6 -9.75 -3.51 -20.77
CA ALA A 6 -8.42 -4.11 -20.96
C ALA A 6 -7.31 -3.04 -20.81
N ILE A 7 -7.50 -1.85 -21.37
CA ILE A 7 -6.54 -0.75 -21.26
C ILE A 7 -6.40 -0.32 -19.81
N ARG A 8 -7.52 -0.19 -19.08
CA ARG A 8 -7.51 0.18 -17.67
C ARG A 8 -6.77 -0.87 -16.82
N GLN A 9 -7.01 -2.15 -17.11
CA GLN A 9 -6.34 -3.24 -16.40
C GLN A 9 -4.83 -3.23 -16.66
N GLU A 10 -4.39 -3.01 -17.89
CA GLU A 10 -2.97 -2.91 -18.21
C GLU A 10 -2.30 -1.74 -17.48
N ARG A 11 -2.97 -0.58 -17.43
CA ARG A 11 -2.45 0.59 -16.71
C ARG A 11 -2.36 0.32 -15.21
N ARG A 12 -3.36 -0.36 -14.65
CA ARG A 12 -3.36 -0.73 -13.24
C ARG A 12 -2.19 -1.67 -12.93
N GLU A 13 -1.97 -2.68 -13.74
CA GLU A 13 -0.88 -3.64 -13.55
C GLU A 13 0.50 -2.96 -13.68
N ALA A 14 0.65 -2.07 -14.65
CA ALA A 14 1.87 -1.28 -14.80
C ALA A 14 2.14 -0.41 -13.56
N ARG A 15 1.09 0.22 -13.03
CA ARG A 15 1.20 1.03 -11.81
C ARG A 15 1.59 0.18 -10.60
N LEU A 16 0.95 -0.99 -10.44
CA LEU A 16 1.28 -1.92 -9.35
C LEU A 16 2.72 -2.40 -9.44
N THR A 17 3.21 -2.69 -10.64
CA THR A 17 4.61 -3.10 -10.83
C THR A 17 5.56 -2.01 -10.37
N LEU A 18 5.33 -0.76 -10.75
CA LEU A 18 6.15 0.37 -10.32
C LEU A 18 6.10 0.57 -8.80
N LEU A 19 4.92 0.43 -8.21
CA LEU A 19 4.76 0.54 -6.74
C LEU A 19 5.50 -0.56 -6.02
N ARG A 20 5.44 -1.80 -6.51
CA ARG A 20 6.17 -2.92 -5.92
C ARG A 20 7.67 -2.71 -5.99
N GLN A 21 8.18 -2.27 -7.12
CA GLN A 21 9.61 -1.97 -7.29
C GLN A 21 10.06 -0.87 -6.32
N GLY A 22 9.28 0.21 -6.24
CA GLY A 22 9.57 1.32 -5.34
C GLY A 22 9.50 0.93 -3.88
N ALA A 23 8.47 0.17 -3.49
CA ALA A 23 8.31 -0.31 -2.12
C ALA A 23 9.46 -1.23 -1.71
N ALA A 24 9.86 -2.15 -2.59
CA ALA A 24 11.00 -3.04 -2.33
C ALA A 24 12.29 -2.26 -2.11
N ALA A 25 12.53 -1.23 -2.92
CA ALA A 25 13.71 -0.38 -2.80
C ALA A 25 13.73 0.37 -1.46
N VAL A 26 12.58 0.90 -1.03
CA VAL A 26 12.47 1.61 0.26
C VAL A 26 12.66 0.64 1.43
N VAL A 27 11.99 -0.51 1.39
CA VAL A 27 12.06 -1.52 2.46
C VAL A 27 13.48 -2.07 2.62
N ALA A 28 14.29 -2.08 1.58
CA ALA A 28 15.68 -2.51 1.67
C ALA A 28 16.48 -1.75 2.73
N SER A 29 16.11 -0.49 3.01
CA SER A 29 16.73 0.35 4.05
C SER A 29 15.91 0.39 5.35
N HIS A 30 14.82 -0.37 5.43
CA HIS A 30 13.92 -0.40 6.59
C HIS A 30 13.64 -1.86 6.98
N PRO A 31 14.59 -2.53 7.66
CA PRO A 31 14.45 -3.95 8.02
C PRO A 31 13.17 -4.23 8.79
N ASN A 32 12.50 -5.33 8.47
CA ASN A 32 11.23 -5.76 9.05
C ASN A 32 10.04 -4.83 8.74
N GLY A 33 10.21 -3.91 7.78
CA GLY A 33 9.12 -3.09 7.29
C GLY A 33 8.25 -3.85 6.30
N GLU A 34 6.96 -3.49 6.26
CA GLU A 34 5.99 -3.99 5.29
C GLU A 34 5.27 -2.80 4.67
N VAL A 35 4.99 -2.89 3.39
CA VAL A 35 4.23 -1.88 2.67
C VAL A 35 3.01 -2.53 2.03
N TRP A 36 1.84 -2.02 2.34
CA TRP A 36 0.57 -2.51 1.81
C TRP A 36 -0.16 -1.40 1.07
N LEU A 37 -0.80 -1.74 -0.03
CA LEU A 37 -1.66 -0.85 -0.79
C LEU A 37 -3.11 -1.10 -0.40
N PHE A 38 -3.87 -0.03 -0.18
CA PHE A 38 -5.30 -0.11 0.03
C PHE A 38 -6.01 0.98 -0.78
N GLY A 39 -7.34 1.08 -0.65
CA GLY A 39 -8.10 2.08 -1.37
C GLY A 39 -8.43 1.67 -2.82
N SER A 40 -8.76 2.66 -3.65
CA SER A 40 -9.33 2.41 -4.98
C SER A 40 -8.42 1.64 -5.92
N LEU A 41 -7.11 1.87 -5.89
CA LEU A 41 -6.16 1.14 -6.73
C LEU A 41 -6.12 -0.35 -6.34
N ALA A 42 -6.17 -0.65 -5.05
CA ALA A 42 -6.22 -2.03 -4.57
C ALA A 42 -7.53 -2.72 -4.96
N ARG A 43 -8.66 -2.01 -4.84
CA ARG A 43 -9.98 -2.56 -5.19
C ARG A 43 -10.17 -2.78 -6.70
N GLY A 44 -9.45 -2.01 -7.52
CA GLY A 44 -9.60 -2.07 -8.97
C GLY A 44 -10.58 -1.06 -9.56
N ASP A 45 -11.16 -0.17 -8.75
CA ASP A 45 -12.01 0.94 -9.20
C ASP A 45 -11.23 2.24 -9.37
N TRP A 46 -9.93 2.09 -9.57
CA TRP A 46 -8.97 3.17 -9.73
C TRP A 46 -9.10 3.87 -11.09
N ASP A 47 -8.88 5.19 -11.09
CA ASP A 47 -8.68 5.97 -12.30
C ASP A 47 -7.39 6.83 -12.16
N ALA A 48 -7.06 7.59 -13.22
CA ALA A 48 -5.81 8.36 -13.26
C ALA A 48 -5.74 9.48 -12.21
N TYR A 49 -6.85 9.83 -11.60
CA TYR A 49 -6.95 10.89 -10.60
C TYR A 49 -7.10 10.36 -9.18
N SER A 50 -7.17 9.03 -9.01
CA SER A 50 -7.30 8.42 -7.70
C SER A 50 -5.99 8.53 -6.92
N ASP A 51 -6.10 8.78 -5.61
CA ASP A 51 -4.95 8.76 -4.72
C ASP A 51 -4.42 7.35 -4.51
N VAL A 52 -3.13 7.26 -4.23
CA VAL A 52 -2.49 6.01 -3.84
C VAL A 52 -2.37 5.98 -2.32
N ASP A 53 -3.05 5.04 -1.68
CA ASP A 53 -3.10 4.90 -0.22
C ASP A 53 -2.24 3.72 0.23
N LEU A 54 -1.25 3.98 1.08
CA LEU A 54 -0.32 2.98 1.56
C LEU A 54 -0.38 2.82 3.08
N LEU A 55 -0.10 1.60 3.54
CA LEU A 55 0.18 1.29 4.94
C LEU A 55 1.67 1.02 5.08
N ALA A 56 2.31 1.72 6.01
CA ALA A 56 3.70 1.49 6.41
C ALA A 56 3.69 0.78 7.75
N ILE A 57 4.09 -0.48 7.78
CA ILE A 57 4.04 -1.33 8.98
C ILE A 57 5.45 -1.69 9.40
N ALA A 58 5.76 -1.51 10.68
CA ALA A 58 7.08 -1.80 11.21
C ALA A 58 6.98 -2.26 12.68
N PRO A 59 8.07 -2.84 13.25
CA PRO A 59 8.01 -3.38 14.62
C PRO A 59 7.66 -2.37 15.70
N ASP A 60 8.06 -1.10 15.53
CA ASP A 60 7.74 -0.05 16.51
C ASP A 60 7.32 1.24 15.80
N LYS A 61 6.77 2.17 16.58
CA LYS A 61 6.22 3.42 16.04
C LYS A 61 7.28 4.26 15.32
N ALA A 62 8.47 4.38 15.87
CA ALA A 62 9.53 5.20 15.27
C ALA A 62 9.92 4.64 13.90
N LYS A 63 10.05 3.32 13.78
CA LYS A 63 10.37 2.67 12.51
C LYS A 63 9.21 2.76 11.52
N ALA A 64 7.97 2.65 11.99
CA ALA A 64 6.80 2.81 11.14
C ALA A 64 6.71 4.23 10.57
N ASP A 65 6.94 5.24 11.42
CA ASP A 65 6.93 6.63 10.99
C ASP A 65 8.07 6.91 9.99
N ALA A 66 9.27 6.38 10.24
CA ALA A 66 10.41 6.52 9.33
C ALA A 66 10.12 5.87 7.96
N LEU A 67 9.50 4.70 7.95
CA LEU A 67 9.10 4.03 6.73
C LEU A 67 8.06 4.84 5.96
N ALA A 68 7.05 5.37 6.65
CA ALA A 68 6.02 6.21 6.05
C ALA A 68 6.64 7.46 5.41
N ASP A 69 7.55 8.13 6.12
CA ASP A 69 8.24 9.31 5.60
C ASP A 69 9.06 8.97 4.35
N ALA A 70 9.75 7.83 4.36
CA ALA A 70 10.53 7.39 3.21
C ALA A 70 9.65 7.11 1.98
N LEU A 71 8.47 6.52 2.19
CA LEU A 71 7.52 6.28 1.11
C LEU A 71 6.98 7.58 0.52
N LEU A 72 6.66 8.56 1.37
CA LEU A 72 6.23 9.89 0.94
C LEU A 72 7.35 10.61 0.17
N ASP A 73 8.57 10.58 0.68
CA ASP A 73 9.72 11.20 0.04
C ASP A 73 10.04 10.58 -1.32
N ALA A 74 9.76 9.29 -1.48
CA ALA A 74 9.94 8.59 -2.76
C ALA A 74 8.76 8.79 -3.72
N HIS A 75 7.75 9.55 -3.32
CA HIS A 75 6.54 9.82 -4.11
C HIS A 75 5.78 8.56 -4.52
N LEU A 76 5.80 7.53 -3.66
CA LEU A 76 5.11 6.27 -3.95
C LEU A 76 3.64 6.31 -3.56
N GLY A 77 3.30 6.99 -2.47
CA GLY A 77 1.93 7.13 -2.01
C GLY A 77 1.56 8.58 -1.80
N ASP A 78 0.28 8.89 -1.94
CA ASP A 78 -0.30 10.20 -1.64
C ASP A 78 -0.64 10.31 -0.16
N ASP A 79 -1.21 9.24 0.38
CA ASP A 79 -1.49 9.08 1.80
C ASP A 79 -0.80 7.83 2.32
N VAL A 80 -0.09 7.95 3.44
CA VAL A 80 0.59 6.82 4.07
C VAL A 80 0.24 6.78 5.56
N LEU A 81 -0.37 5.67 5.98
CA LEU A 81 -0.66 5.41 7.39
C LEU A 81 0.46 4.58 7.98
N ALA A 82 1.04 5.05 9.09
CA ALA A 82 2.08 4.33 9.81
C ALA A 82 1.44 3.51 10.94
N LEU A 83 1.70 2.21 10.97
CA LEU A 83 1.19 1.29 11.99
C LEU A 83 2.30 0.40 12.50
N THR A 84 2.25 0.11 13.81
CA THR A 84 3.09 -0.96 14.34
C THR A 84 2.54 -2.31 13.91
N LEU A 85 3.40 -3.31 13.82
CA LEU A 85 2.99 -4.67 13.48
C LEU A 85 1.93 -5.19 14.47
N GLU A 86 2.10 -4.90 15.76
CA GLU A 86 1.14 -5.31 16.78
C GLU A 86 -0.25 -4.71 16.53
N ARG A 87 -0.30 -3.41 16.22
CA ARG A 87 -1.58 -2.75 15.92
C ARG A 87 -2.21 -3.31 14.64
N TRP A 88 -1.40 -3.52 13.60
CA TRP A 88 -1.89 -4.12 12.36
C TRP A 88 -2.51 -5.49 12.60
N GLN A 89 -1.85 -6.33 13.40
CA GLN A 89 -2.37 -7.65 13.73
C GLN A 89 -3.69 -7.58 14.52
N ARG A 90 -3.82 -6.61 15.42
CA ARG A 90 -5.09 -6.39 16.13
C ARG A 90 -6.20 -5.94 15.21
N LEU A 91 -5.88 -5.07 14.25
CA LEU A 91 -6.84 -4.57 13.28
C LEU A 91 -7.31 -5.64 12.30
N LEU A 92 -6.48 -6.64 12.03
CA LEU A 92 -6.88 -7.78 11.20
C LEU A 92 -8.03 -8.58 11.82
N GLY A 93 -8.19 -8.56 13.14
CA GLY A 93 -9.25 -9.27 13.85
C GLY A 93 -10.44 -8.40 14.26
N THR A 94 -10.45 -7.11 13.94
CA THR A 94 -11.52 -6.21 14.34
C THR A 94 -12.77 -6.35 13.48
N ASP A 95 -13.94 -6.06 14.07
CA ASP A 95 -15.20 -5.99 13.34
C ASP A 95 -15.56 -4.58 12.90
N GLU A 96 -14.70 -3.61 13.13
CA GLU A 96 -14.93 -2.23 12.71
C GLU A 96 -14.99 -2.15 11.17
N PRO A 97 -16.07 -1.56 10.59
CA PRO A 97 -16.31 -1.60 9.14
C PRO A 97 -15.17 -1.04 8.30
N TYR A 98 -14.56 0.07 8.71
CA TYR A 98 -13.46 0.71 7.99
C TYR A 98 -12.25 -0.24 7.85
N TRP A 99 -11.82 -0.86 8.95
CA TRP A 99 -10.67 -1.75 8.96
C TRP A 99 -10.98 -3.10 8.31
N ARG A 100 -12.23 -3.55 8.39
CA ARG A 100 -12.67 -4.76 7.67
C ARG A 100 -12.50 -4.58 6.17
N GLU A 101 -12.88 -3.42 5.64
CA GLU A 101 -12.72 -3.13 4.21
C GLU A 101 -11.24 -3.06 3.82
N ILE A 102 -10.42 -2.36 4.59
CA ILE A 102 -8.98 -2.28 4.35
C ILE A 102 -8.36 -3.67 4.34
N ARG A 103 -8.66 -4.49 5.34
CA ARG A 103 -8.14 -5.86 5.44
C ARG A 103 -8.51 -6.70 4.22
N ARG A 104 -9.76 -6.57 3.76
CA ARG A 104 -10.25 -7.37 2.64
C ARG A 104 -9.61 -6.98 1.32
N GLU A 105 -9.33 -5.70 1.11
CA GLU A 105 -8.84 -5.20 -0.16
C GLU A 105 -7.32 -5.02 -0.23
N ALA A 106 -6.63 -4.95 0.91
CA ALA A 106 -5.23 -4.60 0.96
C ALA A 106 -4.33 -5.62 0.25
N ILE A 107 -3.36 -5.10 -0.50
CA ILE A 107 -2.40 -5.89 -1.25
C ILE A 107 -1.00 -5.58 -0.72
N ARG A 108 -0.26 -6.61 -0.30
CA ARG A 108 1.12 -6.41 0.12
C ARG A 108 1.99 -6.15 -1.10
N LEU A 109 2.77 -5.07 -1.06
CA LEU A 109 3.66 -4.67 -2.15
C LEU A 109 5.06 -5.26 -1.99
N ASP A 110 5.53 -5.44 -0.76
CA ASP A 110 6.83 -5.99 -0.43
C ASP A 110 6.67 -7.32 0.32
N PRO A 111 7.44 -8.35 0.09
CA PRO A 111 8.26 -8.55 -1.11
C PRO A 111 7.39 -8.61 -2.34
N PRO A 112 7.98 -8.41 -3.50
CA PRO A 112 7.22 -8.41 -4.74
C PRO A 112 6.56 -9.75 -5.02
#